data_115b617357162f847621eb1c58596dc2
#
_entry.id   115b617357162f847621eb1c58596dc2
#
_cell.length_a   1.000
_cell.length_b   1.000
_cell.length_c   1.000
_cell.angle_alpha   90.00
_cell.angle_beta   90.00
_cell.angle_gamma   90.00
#
_symmetry.space_group_name_H-M   'P 1'
#
loop_
_entity.id
_entity.type
_entity.pdbx_description
1 polymer ?
#
loop_
_entity_poly.entity_id
_entity_poly.type
_entity_poly.pdbx_seq_one_letter_code
_entity_poly.pdbx_strand_id
1 'polypeptide(L)'
;VPCFSDLSNTRVKYIYTSDDNMTRAKIMTGSSGFDLIEQGALYLNSEIASNALVKLDKSKLPNLKYRNKVIYDKVSQINDPGNNYAVVYSYGTTGLAYNKQEIEQRLGKGVVPNSWKYVFDKKYLKQIAPCGVSLLDEPEQIFGNYFFYHGIDPNTNSKAEYEKAALDIIKNVRPYIKYFDSNKYQNDFTAGNLCLVMGYSGDVVRSVERAKSVNPDVTLAYVIPKEGTNIWFDMLMIPKGAKDLDKAYALMNYIIDPYVSAQNSNYLYQPNAVTQNKKYLDDIFDDTNIRPTDEMIKKMYVLNIHDAKMQSFISRMWMNVKYGIEFTPKYYKPQ
;
A
#
# COMPACT_ATOMS: atom_id res chain seq x y z
N VAL A 1 -6.91 -5.17 -21.41
CA VAL A 1 -5.81 -5.19 -22.37
C VAL A 1 -6.11 -5.97 -23.64
N PRO A 2 -6.99 -6.99 -23.68
CA PRO A 2 -7.46 -7.54 -24.96
C PRO A 2 -7.94 -6.45 -25.93
N CYS A 3 -8.70 -5.49 -25.42
CA CYS A 3 -9.15 -4.34 -26.22
C CYS A 3 -8.00 -3.47 -26.76
N PHE A 4 -6.89 -3.31 -26.01
CA PHE A 4 -5.73 -2.58 -26.52
C PHE A 4 -5.08 -3.33 -27.67
N SER A 5 -4.91 -4.64 -27.56
CA SER A 5 -4.35 -5.48 -28.63
C SER A 5 -5.18 -5.38 -29.92
N ASP A 6 -6.49 -5.39 -29.79
CA ASP A 6 -7.43 -5.27 -30.92
C ASP A 6 -7.36 -3.89 -31.60
N LEU A 7 -7.26 -2.83 -30.77
CA LEU A 7 -7.23 -1.44 -31.25
C LEU A 7 -5.87 -1.06 -31.87
N SER A 8 -4.78 -1.61 -31.36
CA SER A 8 -3.41 -1.22 -31.73
C SER A 8 -2.68 -2.22 -32.64
N ASN A 9 -3.30 -3.36 -32.93
CA ASN A 9 -2.65 -4.51 -33.57
C ASN A 9 -1.32 -4.90 -32.87
N THR A 10 -1.29 -4.79 -31.54
CA THR A 10 -0.10 -5.03 -30.72
C THR A 10 -0.36 -6.19 -29.77
N ARG A 11 0.43 -7.24 -29.85
CA ARG A 11 0.36 -8.34 -28.88
C ARG A 11 1.06 -7.93 -27.57
N VAL A 12 0.31 -7.93 -26.47
CA VAL A 12 0.85 -7.71 -25.13
C VAL A 12 1.11 -9.06 -24.46
N LYS A 13 2.35 -9.29 -24.02
CA LYS A 13 2.74 -10.46 -23.23
C LYS A 13 2.87 -10.04 -21.78
N TYR A 14 2.07 -10.64 -20.91
CA TYR A 14 2.15 -10.42 -19.49
C TYR A 14 3.15 -11.36 -18.82
N ILE A 15 3.92 -10.81 -17.89
CA ILE A 15 4.81 -11.57 -17.01
C ILE A 15 4.50 -11.13 -15.59
N TYR A 16 3.97 -12.06 -14.80
CA TYR A 16 3.70 -11.81 -13.38
C TYR A 16 4.93 -12.13 -12.56
N THR A 17 5.25 -11.24 -11.65
CA THR A 17 6.28 -11.43 -10.64
C THR A 17 5.63 -11.51 -9.25
N SER A 18 6.20 -12.30 -8.36
CA SER A 18 5.63 -12.53 -7.02
C SER A 18 5.86 -11.37 -6.06
N ASP A 19 6.84 -10.52 -6.34
CA ASP A 19 7.16 -9.34 -5.55
C ASP A 19 7.93 -8.29 -6.36
N ASP A 20 7.94 -7.06 -5.87
CA ASP A 20 8.62 -5.91 -6.48
C ASP A 20 10.15 -6.08 -6.50
N ASN A 21 10.74 -6.80 -5.55
CA ASN A 21 12.18 -7.00 -5.51
C ASN A 21 12.68 -7.81 -6.71
N MET A 22 11.90 -8.79 -7.16
CA MET A 22 12.22 -9.56 -8.38
C MET A 22 12.20 -8.69 -9.63
N THR A 23 11.19 -7.84 -9.76
CA THR A 23 11.06 -6.88 -10.86
C THR A 23 12.23 -5.89 -10.82
N ARG A 24 12.47 -5.29 -9.66
CA ARG A 24 13.57 -4.37 -9.41
C ARG A 24 14.93 -4.97 -9.76
N ALA A 25 15.22 -6.20 -9.31
CA ALA A 25 16.48 -6.87 -9.65
C ALA A 25 16.70 -6.96 -11.16
N LYS A 26 15.66 -7.27 -11.93
CA LYS A 26 15.74 -7.34 -13.39
C LYS A 26 15.98 -5.97 -14.05
N ILE A 27 15.25 -4.93 -13.65
CA ILE A 27 15.41 -3.61 -14.25
C ILE A 27 16.76 -2.97 -13.93
N MET A 28 17.31 -3.26 -12.75
CA MET A 28 18.63 -2.77 -12.33
C MET A 28 19.77 -3.38 -13.17
N THR A 29 19.56 -4.47 -13.89
CA THR A 29 20.55 -4.99 -14.85
C THR A 29 20.66 -4.17 -16.13
N GLY A 30 19.70 -3.26 -16.40
CA GLY A 30 19.61 -2.49 -17.64
C GLY A 30 19.17 -3.31 -18.87
N SER A 31 18.84 -4.59 -18.69
CA SER A 31 18.39 -5.51 -19.75
C SER A 31 17.26 -6.42 -19.24
N SER A 32 16.20 -5.81 -18.73
CA SER A 32 15.08 -6.53 -18.11
C SER A 32 14.27 -7.38 -19.07
N GLY A 33 14.26 -7.04 -20.36
CA GLY A 33 13.39 -7.64 -21.38
C GLY A 33 11.93 -7.16 -21.28
N PHE A 34 11.63 -6.16 -20.46
CA PHE A 34 10.32 -5.53 -20.33
C PHE A 34 10.26 -4.22 -21.11
N ASP A 35 9.11 -3.94 -21.71
CA ASP A 35 8.84 -2.65 -22.36
C ASP A 35 8.06 -1.70 -21.45
N LEU A 36 7.21 -2.26 -20.57
CA LEU A 36 6.46 -1.54 -19.56
C LEU A 36 6.43 -2.39 -18.29
N ILE A 37 6.57 -1.78 -17.13
CA ILE A 37 6.46 -2.41 -15.82
C ILE A 37 5.41 -1.71 -14.98
N GLU A 38 4.78 -2.48 -14.11
CA GLU A 38 3.96 -2.00 -13.02
C GLU A 38 4.61 -2.45 -11.70
N GLN A 39 4.80 -1.52 -10.78
CA GLN A 39 5.48 -1.75 -9.51
C GLN A 39 5.12 -0.67 -8.49
N GLY A 40 5.17 -1.03 -7.19
CA GLY A 40 5.00 -0.09 -6.10
C GLY A 40 6.03 1.05 -6.08
N ALA A 41 5.58 2.27 -5.74
CA ALA A 41 6.41 3.48 -5.77
C ALA A 41 7.53 3.51 -4.73
N LEU A 42 7.54 2.60 -3.75
CA LEU A 42 8.49 2.59 -2.63
C LEU A 42 9.96 2.63 -3.09
N TYR A 43 10.28 1.94 -4.19
CA TYR A 43 11.63 1.82 -4.73
C TYR A 43 11.97 2.83 -5.83
N LEU A 44 10.97 3.55 -6.34
CA LEU A 44 11.07 4.38 -7.55
C LEU A 44 12.23 5.39 -7.47
N ASN A 45 12.40 6.04 -6.33
CA ASN A 45 13.48 7.01 -6.05
C ASN A 45 14.88 6.40 -6.27
N SER A 46 15.11 5.17 -5.76
CA SER A 46 16.39 4.47 -5.93
C SER A 46 16.62 3.99 -7.36
N GLU A 47 15.57 3.66 -8.07
CA GLU A 47 15.62 3.23 -9.48
C GLU A 47 15.92 4.42 -10.41
N ILE A 48 15.33 5.59 -10.11
CA ILE A 48 15.67 6.86 -10.78
C ILE A 48 17.13 7.19 -10.55
N ALA A 49 17.59 7.17 -9.30
CA ALA A 49 18.98 7.48 -8.94
C ALA A 49 19.99 6.54 -9.62
N SER A 50 19.62 5.30 -9.85
CA SER A 50 20.42 4.29 -10.54
C SER A 50 20.31 4.35 -12.06
N ASN A 51 19.59 5.33 -12.62
CA ASN A 51 19.33 5.46 -14.07
C ASN A 51 18.72 4.22 -14.72
N ALA A 52 17.91 3.47 -13.96
CA ALA A 52 17.26 2.23 -14.42
C ALA A 52 16.00 2.48 -15.27
N LEU A 53 15.46 3.69 -15.25
CA LEU A 53 14.19 4.05 -15.89
C LEU A 53 14.39 5.09 -16.99
N VAL A 54 13.48 5.08 -17.96
CA VAL A 54 13.38 6.10 -19.02
C VAL A 54 12.66 7.32 -18.45
N LYS A 55 13.25 8.51 -18.61
CA LYS A 55 12.53 9.76 -18.36
C LYS A 55 11.40 9.91 -19.38
N LEU A 56 10.17 10.10 -18.90
CA LEU A 56 8.98 10.11 -19.74
C LEU A 56 8.89 11.37 -20.62
N ASP A 57 8.60 11.15 -21.91
CA ASP A 57 8.12 12.19 -22.79
C ASP A 57 6.61 12.37 -22.59
N LYS A 58 6.24 13.39 -21.82
CA LYS A 58 4.83 13.66 -21.49
C LYS A 58 3.98 14.04 -22.71
N SER A 59 4.59 14.46 -23.82
CA SER A 59 3.85 14.72 -25.07
C SER A 59 3.23 13.47 -25.69
N LYS A 60 3.81 12.29 -25.39
CA LYS A 60 3.30 10.98 -25.79
C LYS A 60 2.18 10.44 -24.86
N LEU A 61 1.83 11.18 -23.82
CA LEU A 61 0.85 10.79 -22.79
C LEU A 61 -0.30 11.81 -22.68
N PRO A 62 -1.08 12.06 -23.75
CA PRO A 62 -2.13 13.09 -23.74
C PRO A 62 -3.20 12.87 -22.65
N ASN A 63 -3.42 11.64 -22.17
CA ASN A 63 -4.37 11.34 -21.10
C ASN A 63 -3.88 11.78 -19.71
N LEU A 64 -2.61 12.18 -19.53
CA LEU A 64 -2.13 12.83 -18.32
C LEU A 64 -2.86 14.14 -17.98
N LYS A 65 -3.56 14.74 -18.93
CA LYS A 65 -4.44 15.89 -18.67
C LYS A 65 -5.56 15.58 -17.67
N TYR A 66 -5.93 14.32 -17.52
CA TYR A 66 -6.97 13.86 -16.59
C TYR A 66 -6.42 13.48 -15.20
N ARG A 67 -5.14 13.66 -14.92
CA ARG A 67 -4.53 13.29 -13.64
C ARG A 67 -5.09 14.05 -12.46
N ASN A 68 -5.28 13.38 -11.33
CA ASN A 68 -5.57 14.01 -10.05
C ASN A 68 -4.30 14.68 -9.51
N LYS A 69 -4.33 16.01 -9.45
CA LYS A 69 -3.16 16.81 -9.04
C LYS A 69 -2.70 16.47 -7.61
N VAL A 70 -3.62 16.26 -6.66
CA VAL A 70 -3.28 16.00 -5.26
C VAL A 70 -2.48 14.70 -5.13
N ILE A 71 -2.87 13.65 -5.87
CA ILE A 71 -2.16 12.36 -5.90
C ILE A 71 -0.78 12.53 -6.51
N TYR A 72 -0.68 13.19 -7.66
CA TYR A 72 0.60 13.41 -8.32
C TYR A 72 1.54 14.33 -7.52
N ASP A 73 1.00 15.28 -6.77
CA ASP A 73 1.79 16.10 -5.83
C ASP A 73 2.39 15.23 -4.71
N LYS A 74 1.64 14.24 -4.18
CA LYS A 74 2.15 13.28 -3.20
C LYS A 74 3.31 12.45 -3.74
N VAL A 75 3.17 11.87 -4.92
CA VAL A 75 4.24 11.11 -5.61
C VAL A 75 5.46 11.98 -5.84
N SER A 76 5.25 13.23 -6.29
CA SER A 76 6.34 14.18 -6.57
C SER A 76 7.14 14.58 -5.34
N GLN A 77 6.53 14.59 -4.16
CA GLN A 77 7.21 14.97 -2.91
C GLN A 77 8.27 13.95 -2.49
N ILE A 78 8.05 12.67 -2.73
CA ILE A 78 8.85 11.59 -2.18
C ILE A 78 9.43 10.68 -3.27
N ASN A 79 8.60 10.14 -4.17
CA ASN A 79 8.99 9.01 -5.01
C ASN A 79 9.52 9.43 -6.39
N ASP A 80 8.91 10.41 -7.05
CA ASP A 80 9.29 10.89 -8.40
C ASP A 80 9.21 12.41 -8.49
N PRO A 81 10.24 13.14 -8.03
CA PRO A 81 10.27 14.60 -8.09
C PRO A 81 9.97 15.14 -9.50
N GLY A 82 8.87 15.90 -9.62
CA GLY A 82 8.38 16.45 -10.88
C GLY A 82 7.56 15.45 -11.73
N ASN A 83 7.30 14.23 -11.24
CA ASN A 83 6.55 13.18 -11.96
C ASN A 83 7.13 12.95 -13.36
N ASN A 84 8.42 12.64 -13.44
CA ASN A 84 9.16 12.57 -14.69
C ASN A 84 9.41 11.15 -15.19
N TYR A 85 9.25 10.12 -14.34
CA TYR A 85 9.64 8.75 -14.65
C TYR A 85 8.51 7.75 -14.60
N ALA A 86 7.39 8.11 -13.94
CA ALA A 86 6.31 7.18 -13.71
C ALA A 86 4.92 7.82 -13.85
N VAL A 87 3.93 6.98 -14.10
CA VAL A 87 2.51 7.34 -14.15
C VAL A 87 1.77 6.52 -13.11
N VAL A 88 0.91 7.13 -12.32
CA VAL A 88 0.11 6.42 -11.31
C VAL A 88 -0.91 5.50 -12.00
N TYR A 89 -0.79 4.20 -11.74
CA TYR A 89 -1.72 3.18 -12.20
C TYR A 89 -2.89 3.01 -11.24
N SER A 90 -2.57 2.74 -9.99
CA SER A 90 -3.53 2.65 -8.90
C SER A 90 -2.94 3.20 -7.61
N TYR A 91 -3.77 3.42 -6.61
CA TYR A 91 -3.33 3.76 -5.28
C TYR A 91 -4.23 3.12 -4.23
N GLY A 92 -3.76 3.06 -3.02
CA GLY A 92 -4.54 2.61 -1.90
C GLY A 92 -3.97 3.11 -0.58
N THR A 93 -4.58 2.64 0.49
CA THR A 93 -4.19 2.99 1.85
C THR A 93 -3.95 1.73 2.67
N THR A 94 -3.08 1.84 3.67
CA THR A 94 -2.97 0.82 4.70
C THR A 94 -3.87 1.23 5.86
N GLY A 95 -4.84 0.39 6.22
CA GLY A 95 -5.80 0.73 7.26
C GLY A 95 -6.24 -0.47 8.08
N LEU A 96 -7.36 -0.31 8.75
CA LEU A 96 -7.90 -1.33 9.63
C LEU A 96 -9.14 -1.98 9.02
N ALA A 97 -9.07 -3.29 8.87
CA ALA A 97 -10.21 -4.13 8.52
C ALA A 97 -10.76 -4.78 9.79
N TYR A 98 -12.06 -4.87 9.92
CA TYR A 98 -12.66 -5.40 11.13
C TYR A 98 -13.98 -6.14 10.89
N ASN A 99 -14.24 -7.13 11.75
CA ASN A 99 -15.52 -7.78 11.88
C ASN A 99 -16.38 -6.95 12.85
N LYS A 100 -17.47 -6.37 12.33
CA LYS A 100 -18.31 -5.45 13.10
C LYS A 100 -18.89 -6.09 14.35
N GLN A 101 -19.44 -7.30 14.24
CA GLN A 101 -20.08 -8.00 15.36
C GLN A 101 -19.06 -8.28 16.46
N GLU A 102 -17.87 -8.77 16.10
CA GLU A 102 -16.80 -9.09 17.06
C GLU A 102 -16.25 -7.85 17.76
N ILE A 103 -16.07 -6.76 17.04
CA ILE A 103 -15.60 -5.49 17.62
C ILE A 103 -16.68 -4.90 18.56
N GLU A 104 -17.94 -4.89 18.16
CA GLU A 104 -19.03 -4.39 19.03
C GLU A 104 -19.19 -5.21 20.29
N GLN A 105 -19.03 -6.53 20.21
CA GLN A 105 -19.10 -7.42 21.38
C GLN A 105 -18.00 -7.12 22.39
N ARG A 106 -16.81 -6.74 21.95
CA ARG A 106 -15.62 -6.58 22.80
C ARG A 106 -15.41 -5.15 23.28
N LEU A 107 -15.74 -4.18 22.46
CA LEU A 107 -15.48 -2.76 22.72
C LEU A 107 -16.75 -1.93 22.95
N GLY A 108 -17.93 -2.51 22.70
CA GLY A 108 -19.22 -1.84 22.85
C GLY A 108 -19.93 -1.59 21.52
N LYS A 109 -21.25 -1.54 21.59
CA LYS A 109 -22.13 -1.33 20.44
C LYS A 109 -21.81 -0.02 19.72
N GLY A 110 -21.72 -0.05 18.38
CA GLY A 110 -21.46 1.09 17.52
C GLY A 110 -20.00 1.53 17.48
N VAL A 111 -19.08 0.83 18.16
CA VAL A 111 -17.65 1.14 18.08
C VAL A 111 -17.11 0.78 16.70
N VAL A 112 -16.45 1.77 16.07
CA VAL A 112 -15.66 1.60 14.85
C VAL A 112 -14.19 1.76 15.21
N PRO A 113 -13.31 0.81 14.88
CA PRO A 113 -11.90 0.89 15.24
C PRO A 113 -11.12 1.81 14.28
N ASN A 114 -11.50 3.07 14.20
CA ASN A 114 -10.98 4.09 13.29
C ASN A 114 -9.78 4.86 13.86
N SER A 115 -8.89 4.19 14.56
CA SER A 115 -7.69 4.81 15.15
C SER A 115 -6.59 3.77 15.32
N TRP A 116 -5.35 4.16 15.12
CA TRP A 116 -4.18 3.31 15.37
C TRP A 116 -4.04 2.86 16.82
N LYS A 117 -4.73 3.50 17.77
CA LYS A 117 -4.80 3.03 19.18
C LYS A 117 -5.27 1.58 19.30
N TYR A 118 -6.13 1.12 18.40
CA TYR A 118 -6.65 -0.26 18.41
C TYR A 118 -5.61 -1.32 18.04
N VAL A 119 -4.50 -0.88 17.46
CA VAL A 119 -3.36 -1.73 17.08
C VAL A 119 -2.15 -1.51 17.98
N PHE A 120 -1.90 -0.27 18.42
CA PHE A 120 -0.66 0.07 19.13
C PHE A 120 -0.85 0.30 20.63
N ASP A 121 -2.09 0.33 21.14
CA ASP A 121 -2.35 0.43 22.57
C ASP A 121 -2.81 -0.93 23.14
N LYS A 122 -1.99 -1.46 24.05
CA LYS A 122 -2.25 -2.70 24.80
C LYS A 122 -3.65 -2.77 25.41
N LYS A 123 -4.20 -1.63 25.86
CA LYS A 123 -5.53 -1.56 26.50
C LYS A 123 -6.63 -2.09 25.57
N TYR A 124 -6.56 -1.75 24.28
CA TYR A 124 -7.55 -2.20 23.27
C TYR A 124 -7.20 -3.57 22.71
N LEU A 125 -5.93 -3.80 22.39
CA LEU A 125 -5.47 -5.08 21.87
C LEU A 125 -5.81 -6.26 22.77
N LYS A 126 -5.64 -6.10 24.10
CA LYS A 126 -5.99 -7.14 25.06
C LYS A 126 -7.45 -7.59 24.98
N GLN A 127 -8.36 -6.67 24.64
CA GLN A 127 -9.78 -6.97 24.51
C GLN A 127 -10.09 -7.65 23.17
N ILE A 128 -9.38 -7.27 22.11
CA ILE A 128 -9.63 -7.73 20.73
C ILE A 128 -8.89 -9.06 20.45
N ALA A 129 -7.72 -9.27 20.99
CA ALA A 129 -6.86 -10.43 20.70
C ALA A 129 -7.54 -11.81 20.75
N PRO A 130 -8.50 -12.10 21.67
CA PRO A 130 -9.16 -13.40 21.67
C PRO A 130 -9.92 -13.77 20.40
N CYS A 131 -10.36 -12.81 19.60
CA CYS A 131 -11.01 -13.08 18.31
C CYS A 131 -10.07 -13.03 17.10
N GLY A 132 -8.79 -12.80 17.31
CA GLY A 132 -7.75 -12.83 16.29
C GLY A 132 -7.44 -11.46 15.70
N VAL A 133 -6.17 -11.07 15.85
CA VAL A 133 -5.59 -9.84 15.26
C VAL A 133 -4.43 -10.22 14.37
N SER A 134 -4.39 -9.71 13.15
CA SER A 134 -3.28 -9.90 12.22
C SER A 134 -2.75 -8.56 11.73
N LEU A 135 -1.45 -8.45 11.61
CA LEU A 135 -0.77 -7.30 11.02
C LEU A 135 0.04 -7.75 9.80
N LEU A 136 0.36 -6.79 8.92
CA LEU A 136 1.21 -7.03 7.76
C LEU A 136 2.62 -7.49 8.19
N ASP A 137 3.26 -8.34 7.39
CA ASP A 137 4.67 -8.71 7.52
C ASP A 137 5.56 -7.75 6.73
N GLU A 138 5.39 -6.44 7.00
CA GLU A 138 6.03 -5.35 6.28
C GLU A 138 6.58 -4.33 7.28
N PRO A 139 7.89 -4.32 7.54
CA PRO A 139 8.48 -3.43 8.54
C PRO A 139 8.20 -1.96 8.29
N GLU A 140 8.23 -1.52 7.03
CA GLU A 140 7.94 -0.14 6.63
C GLU A 140 6.52 0.27 7.02
N GLN A 141 5.55 -0.64 6.82
CA GLN A 141 4.16 -0.39 7.18
C GLN A 141 3.94 -0.35 8.68
N ILE A 142 4.55 -1.28 9.42
CA ILE A 142 4.39 -1.36 10.87
C ILE A 142 5.07 -0.17 11.55
N PHE A 143 6.36 0.04 11.30
CA PHE A 143 7.09 1.16 11.92
C PHE A 143 6.57 2.51 11.45
N GLY A 144 6.27 2.67 10.16
CA GLY A 144 5.75 3.92 9.60
C GLY A 144 4.44 4.34 10.26
N ASN A 145 3.46 3.43 10.39
CA ASN A 145 2.18 3.74 11.05
C ASN A 145 2.35 3.91 12.57
N TYR A 146 3.26 3.16 13.21
CA TYR A 146 3.60 3.36 14.61
C TYR A 146 4.18 4.76 14.85
N PHE A 147 5.16 5.17 14.06
CA PHE A 147 5.77 6.49 14.16
C PHE A 147 4.76 7.60 13.91
N PHE A 148 3.96 7.47 12.86
CA PHE A 148 2.94 8.46 12.54
C PHE A 148 1.93 8.63 13.68
N TYR A 149 1.48 7.52 14.28
CA TYR A 149 0.58 7.55 15.44
C TYR A 149 1.20 8.25 16.65
N HIS A 150 2.50 8.12 16.83
CA HIS A 150 3.25 8.78 17.94
C HIS A 150 3.77 10.19 17.59
N GLY A 151 3.42 10.75 16.43
CA GLY A 151 3.85 12.08 16.00
C GLY A 151 5.33 12.14 15.57
N ILE A 152 5.91 11.01 15.21
CA ILE A 152 7.28 10.88 14.70
C ILE A 152 7.21 10.81 13.17
N ASP A 153 8.21 11.32 12.48
CA ASP A 153 8.32 11.19 11.02
C ASP A 153 8.33 9.71 10.60
N PRO A 154 7.35 9.25 9.80
CA PRO A 154 7.31 7.86 9.31
C PRO A 154 8.55 7.41 8.55
N ASN A 155 9.28 8.35 7.94
CA ASN A 155 10.50 8.12 7.18
C ASN A 155 11.78 8.45 7.99
N THR A 156 11.70 8.47 9.31
CA THR A 156 12.85 8.79 10.17
C THR A 156 14.05 7.88 9.92
N ASN A 157 15.26 8.44 9.92
CA ASN A 157 16.52 7.70 9.90
C ASN A 157 17.10 7.45 11.30
N SER A 158 16.34 7.74 12.36
CA SER A 158 16.78 7.58 13.74
C SER A 158 16.76 6.13 14.21
N LYS A 159 17.92 5.51 14.32
CA LYS A 159 18.04 4.16 14.89
C LYS A 159 17.50 4.07 16.31
N ALA A 160 17.63 5.14 17.10
CA ALA A 160 17.09 5.19 18.46
C ALA A 160 15.56 5.10 18.48
N GLU A 161 14.86 5.78 17.53
CA GLU A 161 13.41 5.68 17.41
C GLU A 161 12.98 4.27 17.01
N TYR A 162 13.68 3.61 16.08
CA TYR A 162 13.38 2.23 15.71
C TYR A 162 13.62 1.24 16.86
N GLU A 163 14.69 1.39 17.65
CA GLU A 163 14.93 0.55 18.84
C GLU A 163 13.82 0.74 19.88
N LYS A 164 13.45 2.00 20.15
CA LYS A 164 12.36 2.33 21.07
C LYS A 164 11.02 1.74 20.61
N ALA A 165 10.68 1.93 19.34
CA ALA A 165 9.46 1.37 18.74
C ALA A 165 9.44 -0.17 18.79
N ALA A 166 10.56 -0.81 18.42
CA ALA A 166 10.66 -2.26 18.44
C ALA A 166 10.46 -2.83 19.86
N LEU A 167 11.09 -2.24 20.87
CA LEU A 167 10.92 -2.67 22.29
C LEU A 167 9.47 -2.47 22.78
N ASP A 168 8.85 -1.36 22.42
CA ASP A 168 7.46 -1.09 22.77
C ASP A 168 6.51 -2.07 22.09
N ILE A 169 6.69 -2.30 20.77
CA ILE A 169 5.88 -3.25 20.01
C ILE A 169 6.06 -4.68 20.54
N ILE A 170 7.29 -5.12 20.85
CA ILE A 170 7.56 -6.43 21.44
C ILE A 170 6.78 -6.61 22.74
N LYS A 171 6.80 -5.60 23.61
CA LYS A 171 6.19 -5.67 24.94
C LYS A 171 4.67 -5.50 24.92
N ASN A 172 4.16 -4.56 24.15
CA ASN A 172 2.79 -4.06 24.25
C ASN A 172 1.87 -4.45 23.10
N VAL A 173 2.43 -4.89 21.96
CA VAL A 173 1.66 -5.24 20.75
C VAL A 173 1.81 -6.72 20.42
N ARG A 174 3.05 -7.19 20.23
CA ARG A 174 3.36 -8.54 19.77
C ARG A 174 2.63 -9.67 20.51
N PRO A 175 2.46 -9.64 21.86
CA PRO A 175 1.76 -10.71 22.59
C PRO A 175 0.30 -10.90 22.20
N TYR A 176 -0.31 -9.92 21.55
CA TYR A 176 -1.72 -9.89 21.17
C TYR A 176 -1.94 -10.15 19.67
N ILE A 177 -0.87 -10.32 18.90
CA ILE A 177 -0.93 -10.55 17.45
C ILE A 177 -0.89 -12.05 17.18
N LYS A 178 -1.91 -12.54 16.47
CA LYS A 178 -2.03 -13.95 16.08
C LYS A 178 -0.89 -14.33 15.13
N TYR A 179 -0.64 -13.48 14.14
CA TYR A 179 0.49 -13.60 13.20
C TYR A 179 0.74 -12.30 12.44
N PHE A 180 1.93 -12.20 11.85
CA PHE A 180 2.30 -11.21 10.82
C PHE A 180 2.34 -11.92 9.48
N ASP A 181 1.52 -11.48 8.53
CA ASP A 181 1.48 -12.04 7.18
C ASP A 181 0.75 -11.09 6.23
N SER A 182 1.33 -10.79 5.07
CA SER A 182 0.79 -9.83 4.10
C SER A 182 -0.17 -10.46 3.07
N ASN A 183 -0.40 -11.78 3.11
CA ASN A 183 -1.24 -12.49 2.15
C ASN A 183 -2.34 -13.34 2.81
N LYS A 184 -1.98 -14.14 3.81
CA LYS A 184 -2.86 -15.11 4.46
C LYS A 184 -4.08 -14.44 5.12
N TYR A 185 -3.91 -13.21 5.63
CA TYR A 185 -4.98 -12.50 6.33
C TYR A 185 -6.26 -12.36 5.49
N GLN A 186 -6.15 -12.25 4.17
CA GLN A 186 -7.31 -12.10 3.27
C GLN A 186 -8.28 -13.28 3.39
N ASN A 187 -7.77 -14.50 3.36
CA ASN A 187 -8.59 -15.70 3.49
C ASN A 187 -9.13 -15.88 4.91
N ASP A 188 -8.30 -15.68 5.93
CA ASP A 188 -8.71 -15.81 7.33
C ASP A 188 -9.75 -14.74 7.71
N PHE A 189 -9.62 -13.52 7.20
CA PHE A 189 -10.58 -12.45 7.43
C PHE A 189 -11.91 -12.71 6.73
N THR A 190 -11.88 -13.14 5.45
CA THR A 190 -13.07 -13.55 4.71
C THR A 190 -13.83 -14.67 5.42
N ALA A 191 -13.12 -15.63 6.02
CA ALA A 191 -13.71 -16.76 6.76
C ALA A 191 -14.21 -16.38 8.18
N GLY A 192 -13.97 -15.14 8.64
CA GLY A 192 -14.34 -14.70 9.99
C GLY A 192 -13.39 -15.15 11.10
N ASN A 193 -12.20 -15.66 10.76
CA ASN A 193 -11.19 -16.14 11.72
C ASN A 193 -10.33 -15.02 12.34
N LEU A 194 -10.54 -13.78 11.88
CA LEU A 194 -9.89 -12.56 12.36
C LEU A 194 -10.95 -11.49 12.57
N CYS A 195 -10.80 -10.72 13.62
CA CYS A 195 -11.72 -9.63 13.93
C CYS A 195 -11.11 -8.24 13.75
N LEU A 196 -9.79 -8.13 13.73
CA LEU A 196 -9.07 -6.90 13.40
C LEU A 196 -7.84 -7.25 12.56
N VAL A 197 -7.67 -6.54 11.47
CA VAL A 197 -6.54 -6.71 10.54
C VAL A 197 -5.98 -5.35 10.16
N MET A 198 -4.67 -5.19 10.21
CA MET A 198 -3.98 -4.14 9.48
C MET A 198 -3.70 -4.66 8.07
N GLY A 199 -4.30 -4.05 7.06
CA GLY A 199 -4.24 -4.55 5.69
C GLY A 199 -4.31 -3.45 4.62
N TYR A 200 -4.08 -3.86 3.38
CA TYR A 200 -4.19 -2.99 2.21
C TYR A 200 -5.65 -2.84 1.79
N SER A 201 -6.07 -1.61 1.48
CA SER A 201 -7.48 -1.30 1.16
C SER A 201 -8.07 -2.19 0.06
N GLY A 202 -7.40 -2.38 -1.06
CA GLY A 202 -7.90 -3.20 -2.17
C GLY A 202 -8.11 -4.68 -1.80
N ASP A 203 -7.17 -5.26 -1.06
CA ASP A 203 -7.25 -6.66 -0.59
C ASP A 203 -8.38 -6.85 0.41
N VAL A 204 -8.53 -5.89 1.32
CA VAL A 204 -9.60 -5.92 2.31
C VAL A 204 -10.96 -5.78 1.65
N VAL A 205 -11.12 -4.84 0.71
CA VAL A 205 -12.37 -4.66 -0.02
C VAL A 205 -12.75 -5.92 -0.78
N ARG A 206 -11.79 -6.57 -1.43
CA ARG A 206 -11.99 -7.87 -2.09
C ARG A 206 -12.43 -8.95 -1.10
N SER A 207 -11.84 -8.96 0.08
CA SER A 207 -12.22 -9.90 1.17
C SER A 207 -13.64 -9.63 1.67
N VAL A 208 -14.02 -8.35 1.82
CA VAL A 208 -15.38 -7.93 2.21
C VAL A 208 -16.42 -8.38 1.17
N GLU A 209 -16.16 -8.11 -0.11
CA GLU A 209 -17.07 -8.50 -1.19
C GLU A 209 -17.22 -10.04 -1.28
N ARG A 210 -16.12 -10.75 -1.15
CA ARG A 210 -16.13 -12.22 -1.12
C ARG A 210 -16.90 -12.78 0.09
N ALA A 211 -16.76 -12.16 1.26
CA ALA A 211 -17.45 -12.61 2.47
C ALA A 211 -18.97 -12.52 2.34
N LYS A 212 -19.52 -11.53 1.63
CA LYS A 212 -20.97 -11.40 1.39
C LYS A 212 -21.57 -12.66 0.74
N SER A 213 -20.81 -13.38 -0.07
CA SER A 213 -21.27 -14.60 -0.74
C SER A 213 -20.97 -15.89 0.03
N VAL A 214 -19.86 -15.94 0.79
CA VAL A 214 -19.43 -17.18 1.47
C VAL A 214 -19.78 -17.23 2.95
N ASN A 215 -20.00 -16.08 3.59
CA ASN A 215 -20.35 -15.95 5.00
C ASN A 215 -21.25 -14.73 5.24
N PRO A 216 -22.50 -14.73 4.76
CA PRO A 216 -23.39 -13.56 4.77
C PRO A 216 -23.76 -13.06 6.16
N ASP A 217 -23.57 -13.87 7.20
CA ASP A 217 -23.85 -13.50 8.60
C ASP A 217 -22.75 -12.62 9.22
N VAL A 218 -21.61 -12.51 8.55
CA VAL A 218 -20.46 -11.72 9.02
C VAL A 218 -20.39 -10.38 8.27
N THR A 219 -20.40 -9.30 9.03
CA THR A 219 -20.23 -7.94 8.48
C THR A 219 -18.78 -7.49 8.63
N LEU A 220 -18.05 -7.52 7.54
CA LEU A 220 -16.69 -7.03 7.45
C LEU A 220 -16.66 -5.60 6.90
N ALA A 221 -15.73 -4.79 7.37
CA ALA A 221 -15.55 -3.42 6.91
C ALA A 221 -14.07 -3.00 6.92
N TYR A 222 -13.77 -1.96 6.17
CA TYR A 222 -12.47 -1.27 6.15
C TYR A 222 -12.63 0.15 6.63
N VAL A 223 -11.66 0.66 7.37
CA VAL A 223 -11.64 2.05 7.82
C VAL A 223 -10.22 2.62 7.78
N ILE A 224 -10.11 3.85 7.31
CA ILE A 224 -8.90 4.64 7.42
C ILE A 224 -8.83 5.23 8.83
N PRO A 225 -7.73 5.01 9.59
CA PRO A 225 -7.55 5.62 10.90
C PRO A 225 -7.63 7.15 10.83
N LYS A 226 -8.32 7.76 11.78
CA LYS A 226 -8.58 9.21 11.82
C LYS A 226 -7.34 10.08 11.93
N GLU A 227 -6.26 9.53 12.45
CA GLU A 227 -4.94 10.18 12.51
C GLU A 227 -4.34 10.35 11.12
N GLY A 228 -4.77 9.56 10.16
CA GLY A 228 -4.18 9.38 8.85
C GLY A 228 -3.40 8.08 8.76
N THR A 229 -2.85 7.80 7.57
CA THR A 229 -2.16 6.55 7.27
C THR A 229 -1.20 6.71 6.11
N ASN A 230 -0.45 5.65 5.82
CA ASN A 230 0.29 5.52 4.58
C ASN A 230 -0.65 5.44 3.38
N ILE A 231 -0.43 6.30 2.39
CA ILE A 231 -0.94 6.13 1.03
C ILE A 231 0.17 5.57 0.16
N TRP A 232 -0.10 4.51 -0.57
CA TRP A 232 0.83 3.86 -1.48
C TRP A 232 0.32 3.94 -2.91
N PHE A 233 1.25 3.81 -3.85
CA PHE A 233 0.98 3.95 -5.28
C PHE A 233 1.60 2.80 -6.04
N ASP A 234 0.84 2.24 -7.00
CA ASP A 234 1.36 1.37 -8.03
C ASP A 234 1.60 2.23 -9.28
N MET A 235 2.76 2.09 -9.86
CA MET A 235 3.26 2.98 -10.89
C MET A 235 3.55 2.24 -12.18
N LEU A 236 3.18 2.83 -13.31
CA LEU A 236 3.62 2.38 -14.63
C LEU A 236 4.92 3.09 -14.99
N MET A 237 5.93 2.34 -15.39
CA MET A 237 7.28 2.84 -15.71
C MET A 237 7.85 2.14 -16.93
N ILE A 238 8.72 2.83 -17.67
CA ILE A 238 9.45 2.27 -18.79
C ILE A 238 10.90 2.02 -18.35
N PRO A 239 11.34 0.76 -18.28
CA PRO A 239 12.73 0.45 -17.89
C PRO A 239 13.71 0.83 -19.00
N LYS A 240 14.96 1.13 -18.63
CA LYS A 240 16.06 1.25 -19.60
C LYS A 240 16.19 -0.07 -20.37
N GLY A 241 16.46 0.01 -21.64
CA GLY A 241 16.55 -1.17 -22.51
C GLY A 241 15.20 -1.70 -23.02
N ALA A 242 14.09 -1.01 -22.75
CA ALA A 242 12.82 -1.27 -23.45
C ALA A 242 13.01 -1.21 -24.98
N LYS A 243 12.48 -2.20 -25.69
CA LYS A 243 12.74 -2.37 -27.11
C LYS A 243 11.76 -1.59 -27.99
N ASP A 244 10.53 -1.41 -27.51
CA ASP A 244 9.46 -0.75 -28.25
C ASP A 244 8.84 0.40 -27.43
N LEU A 245 9.55 1.53 -27.42
CA LEU A 245 9.13 2.71 -26.65
C LEU A 245 7.76 3.25 -27.09
N ASP A 246 7.49 3.26 -28.39
CA ASP A 246 6.23 3.83 -28.89
C ASP A 246 5.02 3.00 -28.44
N LYS A 247 5.14 1.68 -28.48
CA LYS A 247 4.09 0.79 -27.98
C LYS A 247 3.97 0.84 -26.44
N ALA A 248 5.08 0.99 -25.73
CA ALA A 248 5.06 1.18 -24.27
C ALA A 248 4.31 2.45 -23.90
N TYR A 249 4.58 3.58 -24.57
CA TYR A 249 3.83 4.83 -24.37
C TYR A 249 2.35 4.70 -24.77
N ALA A 250 2.06 4.04 -25.88
CA ALA A 250 0.67 3.84 -26.33
C ALA A 250 -0.13 3.03 -25.30
N LEU A 251 0.45 1.94 -24.76
CA LEU A 251 -0.18 1.13 -23.70
C LEU A 251 -0.33 1.91 -22.40
N MET A 252 0.70 2.62 -21.98
CA MET A 252 0.65 3.46 -20.77
C MET A 252 -0.46 4.52 -20.90
N ASN A 253 -0.53 5.22 -22.02
CA ASN A 253 -1.57 6.23 -22.28
C ASN A 253 -2.98 5.62 -22.34
N TYR A 254 -3.12 4.41 -22.90
CA TYR A 254 -4.39 3.67 -22.93
C TYR A 254 -4.87 3.30 -21.53
N ILE A 255 -3.97 2.82 -20.66
CA ILE A 255 -4.30 2.41 -19.29
C ILE A 255 -4.85 3.59 -18.48
N ILE A 256 -4.35 4.81 -18.68
CA ILE A 256 -4.81 6.03 -18.00
C ILE A 256 -5.94 6.76 -18.71
N ASP A 257 -6.56 6.16 -19.71
CA ASP A 257 -7.83 6.65 -20.26
C ASP A 257 -8.92 6.61 -19.18
N PRO A 258 -9.82 7.60 -19.08
CA PRO A 258 -10.84 7.63 -18.04
C PRO A 258 -11.74 6.40 -17.98
N TYR A 259 -12.14 5.84 -19.11
CA TYR A 259 -12.94 4.62 -19.13
C TYR A 259 -12.13 3.39 -18.75
N VAL A 260 -10.96 3.21 -19.37
CA VAL A 260 -10.10 2.05 -19.12
C VAL A 260 -9.61 2.01 -17.68
N SER A 261 -9.20 3.15 -17.14
CA SER A 261 -8.76 3.26 -15.74
C SER A 261 -9.87 2.92 -14.75
N ALA A 262 -11.13 3.31 -15.04
CA ALA A 262 -12.27 2.93 -14.22
C ALA A 262 -12.53 1.42 -14.27
N GLN A 263 -12.46 0.78 -15.44
CA GLN A 263 -12.62 -0.67 -15.55
C GLN A 263 -11.53 -1.43 -14.76
N ASN A 264 -10.29 -0.93 -14.80
CA ASN A 264 -9.20 -1.48 -13.98
C ASN A 264 -9.50 -1.32 -12.48
N SER A 265 -9.96 -0.13 -12.06
CA SER A 265 -10.34 0.11 -10.66
C SER A 265 -11.45 -0.83 -10.19
N ASN A 266 -12.52 -0.98 -10.96
CA ASN A 266 -13.64 -1.86 -10.62
C ASN A 266 -13.19 -3.32 -10.47
N TYR A 267 -12.27 -3.78 -11.33
CA TYR A 267 -11.73 -5.14 -11.27
C TYR A 267 -10.78 -5.35 -10.07
N LEU A 268 -9.93 -4.36 -9.77
CA LEU A 268 -8.92 -4.45 -8.73
C LEU A 268 -9.44 -4.07 -7.34
N TYR A 269 -10.59 -3.39 -7.26
CA TYR A 269 -11.07 -2.72 -6.04
C TYR A 269 -10.07 -1.67 -5.51
N GLN A 270 -9.33 -1.03 -6.41
CA GLN A 270 -8.35 0.00 -6.10
C GLN A 270 -8.65 1.27 -6.89
N PRO A 271 -8.71 2.45 -6.24
CA PRO A 271 -8.87 3.70 -6.97
C PRO A 271 -7.63 4.02 -7.80
N ASN A 272 -7.82 4.80 -8.85
CA ASN A 272 -6.76 5.32 -9.70
C ASN A 272 -6.69 6.86 -9.63
N ALA A 273 -5.65 7.44 -10.23
CA ALA A 273 -5.39 8.87 -10.19
C ALA A 273 -5.99 9.66 -11.37
N VAL A 274 -7.06 9.17 -12.00
CA VAL A 274 -7.74 9.81 -13.13
C VAL A 274 -9.01 10.49 -12.66
N THR A 275 -9.21 11.77 -13.02
CA THR A 275 -10.30 12.60 -12.48
C THR A 275 -11.65 12.44 -13.19
N GLN A 276 -11.69 12.10 -14.46
CA GLN A 276 -12.94 12.06 -15.25
C GLN A 276 -13.54 10.67 -15.39
N ASN A 277 -13.20 9.78 -14.49
CA ASN A 277 -13.62 8.38 -14.53
C ASN A 277 -14.81 8.06 -13.60
N LYS A 278 -15.24 9.00 -12.74
CA LYS A 278 -16.25 8.76 -11.69
C LYS A 278 -17.54 8.11 -12.24
N LYS A 279 -18.01 8.52 -13.41
CA LYS A 279 -19.23 7.98 -14.04
C LYS A 279 -19.13 6.52 -14.51
N TYR A 280 -17.93 5.95 -14.49
CA TYR A 280 -17.65 4.57 -14.89
C TYR A 280 -17.21 3.68 -13.72
N LEU A 281 -17.07 4.27 -12.52
CA LEU A 281 -16.71 3.54 -11.31
C LEU A 281 -17.95 2.93 -10.67
N ASP A 282 -17.77 1.75 -10.08
CA ASP A 282 -18.79 1.09 -9.26
C ASP A 282 -19.07 1.88 -7.96
N ASP A 283 -20.27 1.74 -7.40
CA ASP A 283 -20.74 2.48 -6.21
C ASP A 283 -19.83 2.29 -4.99
N ILE A 284 -19.06 1.22 -4.93
CA ILE A 284 -18.11 0.97 -3.85
C ILE A 284 -17.06 2.10 -3.70
N PHE A 285 -16.76 2.81 -4.78
CA PHE A 285 -15.84 3.96 -4.77
C PHE A 285 -16.49 5.27 -4.29
N ASP A 286 -17.74 5.25 -3.88
CA ASP A 286 -18.37 6.37 -3.15
C ASP A 286 -18.04 6.32 -1.64
N ASP A 287 -17.55 5.17 -1.13
CA ASP A 287 -16.99 5.08 0.23
C ASP A 287 -15.62 5.78 0.30
N THR A 288 -15.54 6.82 1.15
CA THR A 288 -14.31 7.58 1.35
C THR A 288 -13.19 6.82 2.05
N ASN A 289 -13.46 5.67 2.64
CA ASN A 289 -12.43 4.77 3.14
C ASN A 289 -11.75 4.00 2.00
N ILE A 290 -12.44 3.80 0.89
CA ILE A 290 -11.91 3.11 -0.29
C ILE A 290 -11.28 4.12 -1.26
N ARG A 291 -12.01 5.21 -1.54
CA ARG A 291 -11.55 6.33 -2.36
C ARG A 291 -11.51 7.61 -1.51
N PRO A 292 -10.42 7.84 -0.78
CA PRO A 292 -10.31 9.00 0.08
C PRO A 292 -10.43 10.32 -0.68
N THR A 293 -11.00 11.32 -0.01
CA THR A 293 -11.10 12.67 -0.55
C THR A 293 -9.73 13.32 -0.65
N ASP A 294 -9.59 14.35 -1.48
CA ASP A 294 -8.34 15.11 -1.59
C ASP A 294 -7.86 15.66 -0.24
N GLU A 295 -8.80 16.07 0.64
CA GLU A 295 -8.48 16.56 1.99
C GLU A 295 -7.92 15.43 2.89
N MET A 296 -8.46 14.23 2.78
CA MET A 296 -7.91 13.06 3.49
C MET A 296 -6.52 12.70 2.94
N ILE A 297 -6.35 12.69 1.62
CA ILE A 297 -5.07 12.39 0.96
C ILE A 297 -3.97 13.38 1.39
N LYS A 298 -4.28 14.67 1.53
CA LYS A 298 -3.31 15.67 1.99
C LYS A 298 -2.74 15.35 3.37
N LYS A 299 -3.52 14.75 4.27
CA LYS A 299 -3.10 14.36 5.62
C LYS A 299 -2.34 13.03 5.67
N MET A 300 -2.39 12.23 4.62
CA MET A 300 -1.67 10.96 4.55
C MET A 300 -0.20 11.18 4.26
N TYR A 301 0.63 10.22 4.66
CA TYR A 301 2.05 10.22 4.36
C TYR A 301 2.40 9.16 3.31
N VAL A 302 3.56 9.33 2.68
CA VAL A 302 4.11 8.40 1.70
C VAL A 302 5.39 7.81 2.29
N LEU A 303 5.56 6.51 2.18
CA LEU A 303 6.78 5.83 2.59
C LEU A 303 7.85 5.94 1.50
N ASN A 304 9.10 5.96 1.93
CA ASN A 304 10.29 5.93 1.11
C ASN A 304 11.24 4.84 1.63
N ILE A 305 11.98 4.19 0.72
CA ILE A 305 13.00 3.23 1.11
C ILE A 305 14.22 3.95 1.68
N HIS A 306 14.79 3.41 2.74
CA HIS A 306 16.03 3.90 3.33
C HIS A 306 17.26 3.37 2.57
N ASP A 307 18.44 3.92 2.86
CA ASP A 307 19.68 3.36 2.35
C ASP A 307 19.93 1.93 2.85
N ALA A 308 20.81 1.20 2.20
CA ALA A 308 21.04 -0.22 2.47
C ALA A 308 21.48 -0.50 3.93
N LYS A 309 22.20 0.43 4.58
CA LYS A 309 22.63 0.27 5.97
C LYS A 309 21.46 0.42 6.93
N MET A 310 20.63 1.42 6.70
CA MET A 310 19.43 1.63 7.50
C MET A 310 18.40 0.53 7.25
N GLN A 311 18.22 0.10 6.01
CA GLN A 311 17.33 -0.99 5.66
C GLN A 311 17.72 -2.30 6.35
N SER A 312 19.01 -2.64 6.40
CA SER A 312 19.52 -3.79 7.14
C SER A 312 19.29 -3.66 8.66
N PHE A 313 19.35 -2.44 9.20
CA PHE A 313 19.04 -2.19 10.59
C PHE A 313 17.54 -2.38 10.88
N ILE A 314 16.67 -1.80 10.06
CA ILE A 314 15.21 -1.93 10.16
C ILE A 314 14.80 -3.41 10.09
N SER A 315 15.36 -4.16 9.14
CA SER A 315 15.10 -5.60 9.00
C SER A 315 15.45 -6.39 10.27
N ARG A 316 16.58 -6.06 10.94
CA ARG A 316 16.92 -6.69 12.23
C ARG A 316 15.93 -6.34 13.33
N MET A 317 15.53 -5.08 13.43
CA MET A 317 14.50 -4.67 14.40
C MET A 317 13.18 -5.37 14.15
N TRP A 318 12.80 -5.52 12.88
CA TRP A 318 11.61 -6.26 12.48
C TRP A 318 11.67 -7.74 12.87
N MET A 319 12.78 -8.41 12.65
CA MET A 319 12.95 -9.81 13.09
C MET A 319 12.79 -9.94 14.60
N ASN A 320 13.34 -9.02 15.40
CA ASN A 320 13.13 -9.00 16.85
C ASN A 320 11.65 -8.84 17.20
N VAL A 321 10.94 -7.90 16.56
CA VAL A 321 9.50 -7.70 16.76
C VAL A 321 8.71 -8.96 16.39
N LYS A 322 8.95 -9.50 15.21
CA LYS A 322 8.19 -10.64 14.68
C LYS A 322 8.29 -11.87 15.58
N TYR A 323 9.47 -12.15 16.09
CA TYR A 323 9.73 -13.29 16.96
C TYR A 323 9.65 -12.99 18.46
N GLY A 324 9.38 -11.74 18.86
CA GLY A 324 9.30 -11.32 20.25
C GLY A 324 10.65 -11.41 20.98
N ILE A 325 11.75 -11.17 20.28
CA ILE A 325 13.12 -11.26 20.82
C ILE A 325 13.47 -9.93 21.47
N GLU A 326 13.55 -9.90 22.79
CA GLU A 326 14.06 -8.73 23.51
C GLU A 326 15.56 -8.55 23.25
N PHE A 327 16.00 -7.30 23.19
CA PHE A 327 17.39 -6.93 22.94
C PHE A 327 17.81 -5.73 23.78
N THR A 328 19.12 -5.60 24.01
CA THR A 328 19.68 -4.41 24.65
C THR A 328 19.82 -3.30 23.61
N PRO A 329 19.15 -2.15 23.78
CA PRO A 329 19.25 -1.05 22.82
C PRO A 329 20.66 -0.45 22.81
N LYS A 330 21.15 -0.14 21.62
CA LYS A 330 22.46 0.47 21.43
C LYS A 330 22.36 1.97 21.25
N TYR A 331 21.33 2.44 20.60
CA TYR A 331 21.12 3.84 20.23
C TYR A 331 20.06 4.52 21.11
N TYR A 332 19.05 3.80 21.57
CA TYR A 332 18.03 4.27 22.50
C TYR A 332 18.52 4.07 23.95
N LYS A 333 18.47 5.13 24.76
CA LYS A 333 18.74 5.07 26.21
C LYS A 333 17.41 5.27 26.93
N PRO A 334 16.84 4.21 27.57
CA PRO A 334 15.68 4.38 28.45
C PRO A 334 16.02 5.36 29.58
N GLN A 335 15.13 6.31 29.83
CA GLN A 335 15.25 7.21 30.99
C GLN A 335 14.90 6.49 32.27
#